data_425d7be6b82cd6a96304e820dac73677
#
_entry.id   425d7be6b82cd6a96304e820dac73677
#
_cell.length_a   1.000
_cell.length_b   1.000
_cell.length_c   1.000
_cell.angle_alpha   90.00
_cell.angle_beta   90.00
_cell.angle_gamma   90.00
#
_symmetry.space_group_name_H-M   'P 1'
#
loop_
_entity.id
_entity.type
_entity.pdbx_description
1 polymer ?
#
loop_
_entity_poly.entity_id
_entity_poly.type
_entity_poly.pdbx_seq_one_letter_code
_entity_poly.pdbx_strand_id
1 'polypeptide(L)'
;AGNNALWVFRKGSDANTNVFYHTPTIDDEYGKIYPSTHSSVSIGCVGGAINFNDDIVFFSERGMEGISGDVTTEQVLAHRSSLVDRKMLDEESYKNGGMQLAEWEGYLLVFIGNHVYLADSRARFTNGDHIEYEWFYWELPESVTCVKVHDNKLYLGCGHEIYTFSDGATDNAIASYWVTPIDKFKYPHKLKTTNKRGCVVEATGDISLYAKLEDTDFELIGEYENVTDYFVSRIKRKKFKDLQMKFQSASRFSLESVTMEVFTGAYIKR
;
A
#
# COMPACT_ATOMS: atom_id res chain seq x y z
N ALA A 1 17.60 -3.50 12.96
CA ALA A 1 18.39 -3.52 14.17
C ALA A 1 17.98 -4.75 14.95
N GLY A 2 18.89 -5.70 15.07
CA GLY A 2 18.64 -6.91 15.85
C GLY A 2 18.59 -6.58 17.33
N ASN A 3 17.56 -5.87 17.74
CA ASN A 3 17.27 -5.74 19.15
C ASN A 3 16.89 -7.12 19.63
N ASN A 4 17.77 -7.79 20.36
CA ASN A 4 17.54 -9.06 21.04
C ASN A 4 16.39 -8.98 22.06
N ALA A 5 15.33 -8.26 21.72
CA ALA A 5 14.17 -8.02 22.55
C ALA A 5 12.97 -8.81 22.04
N LEU A 6 12.20 -9.38 22.94
CA LEU A 6 10.89 -9.95 22.66
C LEU A 6 9.85 -8.84 22.83
N TRP A 7 9.10 -8.57 21.78
CA TRP A 7 8.00 -7.60 21.80
C TRP A 7 6.68 -8.31 21.99
N VAL A 8 5.86 -7.78 22.89
CA VAL A 8 4.53 -8.29 23.21
C VAL A 8 3.51 -7.18 23.02
N PHE A 9 2.55 -7.44 22.16
CA PHE A 9 1.48 -6.51 21.82
C PHE A 9 0.16 -7.01 22.44
N ARG A 10 -0.55 -6.11 23.12
CA ARG A 10 -1.89 -6.37 23.64
C ARG A 10 -2.95 -5.83 22.70
N LYS A 11 -4.06 -6.53 22.63
CA LYS A 11 -5.28 -6.06 21.97
C LYS A 11 -6.03 -5.12 22.92
N GLY A 12 -6.53 -4.01 22.37
CA GLY A 12 -7.35 -3.06 23.09
C GLY A 12 -6.70 -1.68 23.25
N SER A 13 -7.49 -0.73 23.73
CA SER A 13 -7.13 0.68 23.93
C SER A 13 -7.20 1.09 25.39
N ASP A 14 -6.86 0.21 26.30
CA ASP A 14 -6.79 0.58 27.71
C ASP A 14 -5.79 1.73 27.91
N ALA A 15 -6.10 2.65 28.82
CA ALA A 15 -5.33 3.85 29.08
C ALA A 15 -3.88 3.61 29.51
N ASN A 16 -3.50 2.35 29.64
CA ASN A 16 -2.17 1.90 30.01
C ASN A 16 -1.43 1.36 28.79
N THR A 17 -0.13 1.25 28.89
CA THR A 17 0.78 0.69 27.89
C THR A 17 0.27 -0.62 27.31
N ASN A 18 0.13 -0.68 26.00
CA ASN A 18 -0.31 -1.87 25.26
C ASN A 18 0.82 -2.60 24.54
N VAL A 19 2.02 -2.05 24.58
CA VAL A 19 3.22 -2.65 24.01
C VAL A 19 4.27 -2.82 25.10
N PHE A 20 4.83 -4.01 25.18
CA PHE A 20 5.87 -4.37 26.14
C PHE A 20 7.06 -4.91 25.37
N TYR A 21 8.25 -4.70 25.89
CA TYR A 21 9.46 -5.36 25.38
C TYR A 21 10.24 -6.02 26.52
N HIS A 22 10.88 -7.10 26.19
CA HIS A 22 11.66 -7.90 27.11
C HIS A 22 13.08 -8.03 26.57
N THR A 23 14.02 -7.31 27.15
CA THR A 23 15.43 -7.43 26.80
C THR A 23 16.10 -8.54 27.63
N PRO A 24 16.94 -9.36 27.01
CA PRO A 24 17.64 -10.39 27.77
C PRO A 24 18.62 -9.75 28.75
N THR A 25 18.58 -10.22 29.98
CA THR A 25 19.54 -9.88 31.03
C THR A 25 20.14 -11.17 31.55
N ILE A 26 21.42 -11.17 31.96
CA ILE A 26 22.05 -12.31 32.60
C ILE A 26 21.85 -12.17 34.10
N ASP A 27 21.22 -13.17 34.68
CA ASP A 27 21.05 -13.33 36.12
C ASP A 27 21.98 -14.40 36.63
N ASP A 28 22.63 -14.19 37.76
CA ASP A 28 23.64 -15.12 38.29
C ASP A 28 23.03 -16.44 38.76
N GLU A 29 21.74 -16.43 39.13
CA GLU A 29 21.05 -17.62 39.64
C GLU A 29 20.24 -18.36 38.54
N TYR A 30 19.57 -17.57 37.66
CA TYR A 30 18.63 -18.11 36.68
C TYR A 30 19.17 -18.08 35.23
N GLY A 31 20.37 -17.57 35.02
CA GLY A 31 20.97 -17.42 33.70
C GLY A 31 20.31 -16.31 32.87
N LYS A 32 19.95 -16.58 31.62
CA LYS A 32 19.36 -15.57 30.74
C LYS A 32 17.89 -15.38 31.05
N ILE A 33 17.53 -14.22 31.58
CA ILE A 33 16.15 -13.82 31.89
C ILE A 33 15.70 -12.69 30.98
N TYR A 34 14.40 -12.47 30.88
CA TYR A 34 13.76 -11.45 30.04
C TYR A 34 12.79 -10.60 30.88
N PRO A 35 13.30 -9.64 31.68
CA PRO A 35 12.42 -8.78 32.48
C PRO A 35 11.50 -7.96 31.58
N SER A 36 10.27 -7.76 32.05
CA SER A 36 9.28 -6.97 31.30
C SER A 36 9.54 -5.49 31.45
N THR A 37 9.59 -4.77 30.35
CA THR A 37 9.66 -3.31 30.32
C THR A 37 8.47 -2.77 29.55
N HIS A 38 7.86 -1.72 30.06
CA HIS A 38 6.75 -1.03 29.42
C HIS A 38 7.30 -0.08 28.35
N SER A 39 6.69 -0.07 27.17
CA SER A 39 6.95 0.99 26.19
C SER A 39 6.03 2.19 26.48
N SER A 40 6.31 3.33 25.86
CA SER A 40 5.45 4.52 25.92
C SER A 40 4.22 4.41 24.99
N VAL A 41 4.08 3.30 24.26
CA VAL A 41 3.03 3.11 23.25
C VAL A 41 1.72 2.68 23.92
N SER A 42 0.73 3.57 23.86
CA SER A 42 -0.63 3.35 24.43
C SER A 42 -1.60 2.72 23.45
N ILE A 43 -1.29 2.69 22.13
CA ILE A 43 -2.17 2.11 21.10
C ILE A 43 -2.06 0.59 21.13
N GLY A 44 -3.22 -0.09 21.13
CA GLY A 44 -3.29 -1.55 21.09
C GLY A 44 -3.16 -2.11 19.67
N CYS A 45 -2.72 -3.36 19.58
CA CYS A 45 -2.65 -4.12 18.34
C CYS A 45 -3.98 -4.84 18.11
N VAL A 46 -4.62 -4.66 16.95
CA VAL A 46 -5.86 -5.37 16.59
C VAL A 46 -5.57 -6.69 15.88
N GLY A 47 -4.43 -6.79 15.21
CA GLY A 47 -4.02 -7.95 14.44
C GLY A 47 -2.51 -8.08 14.41
N GLY A 48 -1.87 -8.75 13.56
CA GLY A 48 -0.46 -9.09 13.54
C GLY A 48 0.55 -7.98 13.81
N ALA A 49 1.73 -8.40 14.21
CA ALA A 49 2.94 -7.57 14.30
C ALA A 49 4.09 -8.32 13.65
N ILE A 50 4.99 -7.59 12.99
CA ILE A 50 6.12 -8.16 12.27
C ILE A 50 7.30 -7.20 12.32
N ASN A 51 8.52 -7.74 12.27
CA ASN A 51 9.70 -6.93 12.02
C ASN A 51 9.85 -6.80 10.49
N PHE A 52 9.75 -5.59 9.98
CA PHE A 52 9.84 -5.31 8.56
C PHE A 52 10.81 -4.16 8.33
N ASN A 53 11.88 -4.44 7.59
CA ASN A 53 12.87 -3.45 7.19
C ASN A 53 13.46 -2.65 8.38
N ASP A 54 13.85 -3.38 9.43
CA ASP A 54 14.36 -2.86 10.70
C ASP A 54 13.36 -2.01 11.51
N ASP A 55 12.11 -1.99 11.10
CA ASP A 55 11.01 -1.33 11.79
C ASP A 55 10.09 -2.40 12.41
N ILE A 56 9.71 -2.20 13.66
CA ILE A 56 8.72 -3.08 14.28
C ILE A 56 7.36 -2.51 13.97
N VAL A 57 6.67 -3.14 13.02
CA VAL A 57 5.35 -2.71 12.59
C VAL A 57 4.25 -3.57 13.20
N PHE A 58 3.15 -2.95 13.55
CA PHE A 58 1.94 -3.61 14.03
C PHE A 58 0.69 -2.90 13.54
N PHE A 59 -0.43 -3.59 13.57
CA PHE A 59 -1.71 -3.07 13.07
C PHE A 59 -2.61 -2.67 14.23
N SER A 60 -2.96 -1.39 14.28
CA SER A 60 -3.81 -0.76 15.27
C SER A 60 -5.19 -0.44 14.70
N GLU A 61 -6.09 0.10 15.50
CA GLU A 61 -7.38 0.63 15.03
C GLU A 61 -7.25 1.82 14.06
N ARG A 62 -6.05 2.40 13.92
CA ARG A 62 -5.78 3.52 13.02
C ARG A 62 -5.10 3.12 11.71
N GLY A 63 -4.61 1.89 11.61
CA GLY A 63 -3.82 1.38 10.49
C GLY A 63 -2.49 0.79 10.95
N MET A 64 -1.52 0.76 10.06
CA MET A 64 -0.19 0.24 10.35
C MET A 64 0.67 1.29 11.05
N GLU A 65 1.17 0.92 12.21
CA GLU A 65 2.05 1.74 13.04
C GLU A 65 3.44 1.12 13.09
N GLY A 66 4.46 1.95 13.00
CA GLY A 66 5.85 1.56 13.18
C GLY A 66 6.38 2.09 14.51
N ILE A 67 7.17 1.28 15.21
CA ILE A 67 7.90 1.71 16.41
C ILE A 67 9.33 1.96 16.00
N SER A 68 9.72 3.22 15.91
CA SER A 68 11.09 3.63 15.67
C SER A 68 11.78 4.04 16.97
N GLY A 69 13.08 3.78 17.04
CA GLY A 69 13.89 4.06 18.21
C GLY A 69 14.51 2.81 18.83
N ASP A 70 15.56 3.02 19.61
CA ASP A 70 16.20 1.97 20.37
C ASP A 70 15.39 1.72 21.66
N VAL A 71 15.47 0.52 22.23
CA VAL A 71 14.88 0.18 23.54
C VAL A 71 15.40 1.05 24.68
N THR A 72 16.50 1.75 24.48
CA THR A 72 17.13 2.68 25.45
C THR A 72 16.73 4.14 25.25
N THR A 73 16.07 4.46 24.12
CA THR A 73 15.64 5.83 23.78
C THR A 73 14.11 5.93 23.81
N GLU A 74 13.60 7.14 23.79
CA GLU A 74 12.16 7.37 23.68
C GLU A 74 11.64 6.77 22.38
N GLN A 75 10.68 5.87 22.51
CA GLN A 75 10.08 5.18 21.37
C GLN A 75 9.05 6.10 20.72
N VAL A 76 9.25 6.35 19.45
CA VAL A 76 8.34 7.18 18.64
C VAL A 76 7.44 6.28 17.82
N LEU A 77 6.15 6.44 18.03
CA LEU A 77 5.13 5.81 17.20
C LEU A 77 4.95 6.62 15.93
N ALA A 78 5.09 5.98 14.79
CA ALA A 78 4.95 6.61 13.49
C ALA A 78 3.98 5.83 12.60
N HIS A 79 3.01 6.54 12.02
CA HIS A 79 2.04 5.98 11.12
C HIS A 79 2.68 5.61 9.78
N ARG A 80 2.29 4.47 9.18
CA ARG A 80 2.93 3.90 7.98
C ARG A 80 1.99 3.61 6.81
N SER A 81 0.68 3.75 6.99
CA SER A 81 -0.33 3.31 6.01
C SER A 81 -1.34 4.37 5.59
N SER A 82 -1.05 5.65 5.78
CA SER A 82 -2.02 6.74 5.52
C SER A 82 -2.63 6.69 4.11
N LEU A 83 -1.89 6.20 3.12
CA LEU A 83 -2.36 6.10 1.74
C LEU A 83 -3.45 5.05 1.52
N VAL A 84 -3.48 4.01 2.36
CA VAL A 84 -4.41 2.87 2.21
C VAL A 84 -5.38 2.70 3.37
N ASP A 85 -5.23 3.47 4.43
CA ASP A 85 -6.04 3.37 5.65
C ASP A 85 -7.53 3.32 5.36
N ARG A 86 -8.03 4.25 4.55
CA ARG A 86 -9.45 4.31 4.26
C ARG A 86 -10.00 3.00 3.70
N LYS A 87 -9.23 2.32 2.85
CA LYS A 87 -9.65 1.05 2.26
C LYS A 87 -9.42 -0.11 3.23
N MET A 88 -8.26 -0.15 3.85
CA MET A 88 -7.86 -1.23 4.73
C MET A 88 -8.69 -1.28 6.02
N LEU A 89 -8.97 -0.13 6.64
CA LEU A 89 -9.75 -0.05 7.88
C LEU A 89 -11.24 -0.32 7.69
N ASP A 90 -11.77 -0.17 6.48
CA ASP A 90 -13.16 -0.49 6.17
C ASP A 90 -13.41 -2.01 6.10
N GLU A 91 -12.35 -2.81 5.92
CA GLU A 91 -12.44 -4.27 5.86
C GLU A 91 -12.92 -4.86 7.20
N GLU A 92 -13.96 -5.67 7.15
CA GLU A 92 -14.51 -6.31 8.36
C GLU A 92 -13.51 -7.26 9.01
N SER A 93 -12.75 -8.00 8.21
CA SER A 93 -11.71 -8.90 8.69
C SER A 93 -10.58 -8.16 9.41
N TYR A 94 -10.26 -6.93 9.00
CA TYR A 94 -9.31 -6.07 9.71
C TYR A 94 -9.79 -5.78 11.13
N LYS A 95 -11.02 -5.32 11.28
CA LYS A 95 -11.63 -4.94 12.56
C LYS A 95 -11.63 -6.11 13.56
N ASN A 96 -11.76 -7.32 13.04
CA ASN A 96 -11.75 -8.55 13.81
C ASN A 96 -10.34 -9.12 14.07
N GLY A 97 -9.29 -8.48 13.54
CA GLY A 97 -7.90 -8.94 13.65
C GLY A 97 -7.59 -10.16 12.79
N GLY A 98 -8.42 -10.44 11.78
CA GLY A 98 -8.30 -11.58 10.87
C GLY A 98 -7.33 -11.33 9.71
N MET A 99 -6.13 -10.79 10.00
CA MET A 99 -5.11 -10.54 8.98
C MET A 99 -3.98 -11.56 9.07
N GLN A 100 -3.34 -11.82 7.92
CA GLN A 100 -2.12 -12.60 7.81
C GLN A 100 -1.01 -11.71 7.26
N LEU A 101 0.20 -11.89 7.77
CA LEU A 101 1.36 -11.07 7.40
C LEU A 101 2.47 -11.95 6.87
N ALA A 102 3.12 -11.47 5.82
CA ALA A 102 4.34 -12.10 5.31
C ALA A 102 5.28 -11.01 4.76
N GLU A 103 6.58 -11.25 4.88
CA GLU A 103 7.59 -10.51 4.14
C GLU A 103 8.06 -11.37 2.97
N TRP A 104 8.01 -10.84 1.76
CA TRP A 104 8.42 -11.53 0.55
C TRP A 104 8.98 -10.55 -0.48
N GLU A 105 10.16 -10.82 -0.99
CA GLU A 105 10.87 -10.04 -2.01
C GLU A 105 10.97 -8.52 -1.73
N GLY A 106 11.08 -8.17 -0.45
CA GLY A 106 11.18 -6.77 -0.01
C GLY A 106 9.82 -6.06 0.14
N TYR A 107 8.73 -6.81 0.03
CA TYR A 107 7.39 -6.33 0.32
C TYR A 107 6.87 -6.89 1.64
N LEU A 108 6.21 -6.05 2.40
CA LEU A 108 5.30 -6.53 3.44
C LEU A 108 3.92 -6.75 2.80
N LEU A 109 3.46 -7.98 2.85
CA LEU A 109 2.14 -8.37 2.38
C LEU A 109 1.19 -8.48 3.56
N VAL A 110 0.07 -7.76 3.49
CA VAL A 110 -1.00 -7.76 4.48
C VAL A 110 -2.24 -8.35 3.82
N PHE A 111 -2.59 -9.57 4.17
CA PHE A 111 -3.75 -10.28 3.65
C PHE A 111 -4.95 -10.06 4.57
N ILE A 112 -6.02 -9.53 4.02
CA ILE A 112 -7.28 -9.27 4.72
C ILE A 112 -8.40 -9.87 3.87
N GLY A 113 -8.85 -11.07 4.20
CA GLY A 113 -9.75 -11.83 3.34
C GLY A 113 -9.08 -12.18 2.01
N ASN A 114 -9.66 -11.75 0.90
CA ASN A 114 -9.11 -11.89 -0.44
C ASN A 114 -8.35 -10.65 -0.93
N HIS A 115 -8.23 -9.63 -0.11
CA HIS A 115 -7.52 -8.40 -0.42
C HIS A 115 -6.08 -8.44 0.12
N VAL A 116 -5.12 -8.01 -0.68
CA VAL A 116 -3.71 -7.97 -0.30
C VAL A 116 -3.19 -6.55 -0.47
N TYR A 117 -2.68 -6.00 0.61
CA TYR A 117 -2.00 -4.71 0.62
C TYR A 117 -0.50 -4.95 0.71
N LEU A 118 0.26 -4.35 -0.20
CA LEU A 118 1.70 -4.53 -0.28
C LEU A 118 2.40 -3.22 0.01
N ALA A 119 3.25 -3.21 1.04
CA ALA A 119 4.14 -2.09 1.33
C ALA A 119 5.54 -2.37 0.75
N ASP A 120 6.06 -1.49 -0.09
CA ASP A 120 7.40 -1.64 -0.68
C ASP A 120 8.46 -1.08 0.28
N SER A 121 9.38 -1.90 0.75
CA SER A 121 10.49 -1.47 1.61
C SER A 121 11.49 -0.57 0.91
N ARG A 122 11.56 -0.63 -0.41
CA ARG A 122 12.52 0.11 -1.26
C ARG A 122 12.01 1.50 -1.64
N ALA A 123 10.68 1.64 -1.69
CA ALA A 123 10.02 2.89 -2.07
C ALA A 123 9.40 3.54 -0.81
N ARG A 124 10.23 4.33 -0.14
CA ARG A 124 9.83 5.09 1.03
C ARG A 124 9.80 6.56 0.69
N PHE A 125 8.83 7.27 1.21
CA PHE A 125 8.77 8.71 1.09
C PHE A 125 8.54 9.37 2.46
N THR A 126 8.95 10.63 2.55
CA THR A 126 8.76 11.40 3.78
C THR A 126 7.43 12.16 3.70
N ASN A 127 6.56 11.92 4.68
CA ASN A 127 5.32 12.65 4.85
C ASN A 127 5.39 13.41 6.19
N GLY A 128 5.72 14.70 6.13
CA GLY A 128 6.07 15.49 7.32
C GLY A 128 7.34 14.93 7.99
N ASP A 129 7.25 14.56 9.26
CA ASP A 129 8.35 14.00 10.05
C ASP A 129 8.39 12.45 10.02
N HIS A 130 7.51 11.83 9.24
CA HIS A 130 7.35 10.38 9.21
C HIS A 130 7.75 9.79 7.87
N ILE A 131 8.24 8.56 7.91
CA ILE A 131 8.49 7.75 6.72
C ILE A 131 7.27 6.88 6.49
N GLU A 132 6.74 6.90 5.28
CA GLU A 132 5.68 6.02 4.82
C GLU A 132 6.19 5.13 3.69
N TYR A 133 5.47 4.04 3.43
CA TYR A 133 5.76 3.13 2.33
C TYR A 133 4.86 3.47 1.13
N GLU A 134 5.35 3.15 -0.08
CA GLU A 134 4.46 3.02 -1.22
C GLU A 134 3.65 1.74 -1.11
N TRP A 135 2.37 1.84 -1.46
CA TRP A 135 1.42 0.76 -1.32
C TRP A 135 0.87 0.32 -2.66
N PHE A 136 0.79 -1.00 -2.84
CA PHE A 136 0.11 -1.66 -3.93
C PHE A 136 -1.04 -2.49 -3.40
N TYR A 137 -1.93 -2.90 -4.29
CA TYR A 137 -3.12 -3.64 -3.92
C TYR A 137 -3.36 -4.77 -4.92
N TRP A 138 -3.60 -5.97 -4.40
CA TRP A 138 -4.07 -7.12 -5.17
C TRP A 138 -5.42 -7.56 -4.64
N GLU A 139 -6.22 -8.12 -5.54
CA GLU A 139 -7.46 -8.80 -5.21
C GLU A 139 -7.33 -10.24 -5.71
N LEU A 140 -7.41 -11.19 -4.79
CA LEU A 140 -7.33 -12.61 -5.07
C LEU A 140 -8.74 -13.16 -5.30
N PRO A 141 -8.88 -14.28 -6.05
CA PRO A 141 -10.19 -14.90 -6.28
C PRO A 141 -10.81 -15.46 -4.99
N GLU A 142 -9.99 -15.82 -4.00
CA GLU A 142 -10.43 -16.41 -2.74
C GLU A 142 -9.73 -15.79 -1.54
N SER A 143 -10.39 -15.89 -0.36
CA SER A 143 -9.83 -15.40 0.89
C SER A 143 -8.65 -16.25 1.36
N VAL A 144 -7.59 -15.58 1.80
CA VAL A 144 -6.40 -16.21 2.34
C VAL A 144 -6.60 -16.49 3.83
N THR A 145 -6.43 -17.74 4.23
CA THR A 145 -6.56 -18.20 5.62
C THR A 145 -5.21 -18.37 6.31
N CYS A 146 -4.17 -18.65 5.55
CA CYS A 146 -2.80 -18.72 6.07
C CYS A 146 -1.79 -18.35 4.96
N VAL A 147 -0.63 -17.86 5.39
CA VAL A 147 0.46 -17.51 4.49
C VAL A 147 1.78 -18.01 5.03
N LYS A 148 2.65 -18.45 4.15
CA LYS A 148 4.01 -18.85 4.49
C LYS A 148 4.97 -18.52 3.34
N VAL A 149 6.11 -17.95 3.68
CA VAL A 149 7.25 -17.83 2.78
C VAL A 149 8.24 -18.92 3.11
N HIS A 150 8.65 -19.71 2.12
CA HIS A 150 9.64 -20.74 2.24
C HIS A 150 10.45 -20.85 0.94
N ASP A 151 11.77 -20.91 1.04
CA ASP A 151 12.70 -20.92 -0.11
C ASP A 151 12.37 -19.84 -1.16
N ASN A 152 12.15 -18.62 -0.69
CA ASN A 152 11.76 -17.46 -1.50
C ASN A 152 10.48 -17.64 -2.32
N LYS A 153 9.64 -18.60 -1.97
CA LYS A 153 8.31 -18.80 -2.58
C LYS A 153 7.24 -18.44 -1.58
N LEU A 154 6.23 -17.75 -2.07
CA LEU A 154 5.06 -17.38 -1.29
C LEU A 154 3.98 -18.47 -1.46
N TYR A 155 3.56 -19.06 -0.35
CA TYR A 155 2.49 -20.07 -0.28
C TYR A 155 1.28 -19.44 0.40
N LEU A 156 0.12 -19.58 -0.24
CA LEU A 156 -1.17 -19.08 0.24
C LEU A 156 -2.14 -20.25 0.43
N GLY A 157 -2.67 -20.39 1.62
CA GLY A 157 -3.78 -21.32 1.88
C GLY A 157 -5.10 -20.59 1.66
N CYS A 158 -5.91 -21.07 0.70
CA CYS A 158 -7.20 -20.52 0.35
C CYS A 158 -8.23 -21.65 0.36
N GLY A 159 -9.18 -21.62 1.30
CA GLY A 159 -10.15 -22.71 1.44
C GLY A 159 -9.49 -24.07 1.67
N HIS A 160 -9.55 -24.96 0.69
CA HIS A 160 -8.96 -26.30 0.73
C HIS A 160 -7.72 -26.45 -0.17
N GLU A 161 -7.27 -25.36 -0.79
CA GLU A 161 -6.18 -25.36 -1.77
C GLU A 161 -4.97 -24.57 -1.28
N ILE A 162 -3.81 -24.88 -1.83
CA ILE A 162 -2.57 -24.14 -1.60
C ILE A 162 -2.09 -23.59 -2.94
N TYR A 163 -2.02 -22.28 -3.02
CA TYR A 163 -1.46 -21.58 -4.16
C TYR A 163 -0.02 -21.18 -3.89
N THR A 164 0.79 -21.18 -4.94
CA THR A 164 2.16 -20.67 -4.90
C THR A 164 2.34 -19.55 -5.89
N PHE A 165 2.96 -18.47 -5.43
CA PHE A 165 3.49 -17.47 -6.34
C PHE A 165 4.87 -17.89 -6.79
N SER A 166 5.06 -17.99 -8.11
CA SER A 166 6.35 -18.25 -8.73
C SER A 166 6.48 -17.43 -10.01
N ASP A 167 7.72 -17.02 -10.31
CA ASP A 167 8.01 -16.30 -11.56
C ASP A 167 7.58 -17.14 -12.78
N GLY A 168 6.80 -16.52 -13.66
CA GLY A 168 6.45 -17.06 -14.96
C GLY A 168 5.31 -18.10 -15.00
N ALA A 169 4.68 -18.41 -13.88
CA ALA A 169 3.50 -19.27 -13.87
C ALA A 169 2.22 -18.41 -13.92
N THR A 170 1.65 -18.23 -15.08
CA THR A 170 0.33 -17.63 -15.23
C THR A 170 -0.59 -18.58 -15.98
N ASP A 171 -1.57 -19.11 -15.30
CA ASP A 171 -2.60 -19.94 -15.95
C ASP A 171 -3.56 -19.07 -16.77
N ASN A 172 -3.75 -17.81 -16.37
CA ASN A 172 -4.59 -16.83 -17.04
C ASN A 172 -3.99 -15.42 -16.98
N ALA A 173 -4.35 -14.59 -17.96
CA ALA A 173 -4.00 -13.18 -17.95
C ALA A 173 -4.64 -12.46 -16.77
N ILE A 174 -3.83 -11.81 -15.95
CA ILE A 174 -4.27 -11.00 -14.80
C ILE A 174 -4.42 -9.56 -15.27
N ALA A 175 -5.65 -9.03 -15.20
CA ALA A 175 -5.88 -7.63 -15.48
C ALA A 175 -5.25 -6.76 -14.39
N SER A 176 -4.23 -6.00 -14.75
CA SER A 176 -3.60 -5.02 -13.87
C SER A 176 -3.99 -3.61 -14.27
N TYR A 177 -4.04 -2.71 -13.29
CA TYR A 177 -4.33 -1.30 -13.56
C TYR A 177 -3.61 -0.37 -12.58
N TRP A 178 -3.33 0.82 -13.07
CA TRP A 178 -2.87 1.94 -12.26
C TRP A 178 -3.77 3.15 -12.47
N VAL A 179 -4.13 3.84 -11.39
CA VAL A 179 -5.01 5.01 -11.41
C VAL A 179 -4.28 6.19 -10.80
N THR A 180 -4.23 7.31 -11.54
CA THR A 180 -3.64 8.54 -11.01
C THR A 180 -4.46 9.08 -9.82
N PRO A 181 -3.85 9.83 -8.91
CA PRO A 181 -4.62 10.70 -8.02
C PRO A 181 -5.55 11.64 -8.80
N ILE A 182 -6.58 12.13 -8.14
CA ILE A 182 -7.43 13.18 -8.72
C ILE A 182 -6.62 14.47 -8.80
N ASP A 183 -6.30 14.91 -10.01
CA ASP A 183 -5.53 16.13 -10.23
C ASP A 183 -6.44 17.35 -10.46
N LYS A 184 -6.27 18.34 -9.64
CA LYS A 184 -6.92 19.66 -9.73
C LYS A 184 -6.01 20.71 -10.38
N PHE A 185 -4.82 20.32 -10.87
CA PHE A 185 -3.85 21.15 -11.60
C PHE A 185 -3.57 22.49 -10.92
N LYS A 186 -3.34 22.49 -9.61
CA LYS A 186 -3.09 23.66 -8.75
C LYS A 186 -4.25 24.69 -8.67
N TYR A 187 -5.30 24.54 -9.46
CA TYR A 187 -6.40 25.51 -9.53
C TYR A 187 -7.78 24.84 -9.33
N PRO A 188 -8.13 24.43 -8.09
CA PRO A 188 -9.36 23.69 -7.82
C PRO A 188 -10.67 24.45 -8.20
N HIS A 189 -10.59 25.78 -8.29
CA HIS A 189 -11.75 26.65 -8.56
C HIS A 189 -11.83 27.13 -10.02
N LYS A 190 -10.95 26.65 -10.90
CA LYS A 190 -10.98 27.02 -12.32
C LYS A 190 -11.33 25.83 -13.19
N LEU A 191 -12.06 26.11 -14.26
CA LEU A 191 -12.26 25.15 -15.34
C LEU A 191 -10.96 25.00 -16.14
N LYS A 192 -10.68 23.81 -16.59
CA LYS A 192 -9.48 23.44 -17.36
C LYS A 192 -9.89 22.80 -18.68
N THR A 193 -8.97 22.85 -19.63
CA THR A 193 -9.08 22.13 -20.90
C THR A 193 -7.69 21.57 -21.26
N THR A 194 -7.67 20.41 -21.87
CA THR A 194 -6.43 19.90 -22.49
C THR A 194 -6.16 20.57 -23.83
N ASN A 195 -4.93 20.53 -24.28
CA ASN A 195 -4.59 20.93 -25.64
C ASN A 195 -5.18 19.93 -26.67
N LYS A 196 -5.03 20.23 -27.96
CA LYS A 196 -5.51 19.36 -29.05
C LYS A 196 -4.75 18.02 -29.15
N ARG A 197 -3.54 17.96 -28.63
CA ARG A 197 -2.70 16.75 -28.64
C ARG A 197 -3.11 15.76 -27.53
N GLY A 198 -3.73 16.27 -26.44
CA GLY A 198 -4.12 15.44 -25.31
C GLY A 198 -2.96 15.18 -24.36
N CYS A 199 -2.63 13.92 -24.12
CA CYS A 199 -1.50 13.51 -23.29
C CYS A 199 -0.50 12.65 -24.08
N VAL A 200 0.76 12.76 -23.70
CA VAL A 200 1.86 11.87 -24.13
C VAL A 200 2.13 10.91 -22.97
N VAL A 201 2.15 9.65 -23.28
CA VAL A 201 2.38 8.57 -22.30
C VAL A 201 3.60 7.79 -22.73
N GLU A 202 4.63 7.76 -21.90
CA GLU A 202 5.81 6.91 -22.06
C GLU A 202 5.55 5.57 -21.38
N ALA A 203 5.51 4.51 -22.15
CA ALA A 203 5.11 3.19 -21.67
C ALA A 203 5.55 2.09 -22.62
N THR A 204 5.51 0.84 -22.14
CA THR A 204 5.69 -0.37 -22.97
C THR A 204 4.60 -1.37 -22.70
N GLY A 205 4.25 -2.19 -23.73
CA GLY A 205 3.23 -3.21 -23.67
C GLY A 205 1.88 -2.78 -24.25
N ASP A 206 0.84 -3.54 -23.93
CA ASP A 206 -0.54 -3.24 -24.37
C ASP A 206 -1.23 -2.45 -23.28
N ILE A 207 -1.87 -1.34 -23.62
CA ILE A 207 -2.45 -0.43 -22.62
C ILE A 207 -3.81 0.08 -23.09
N SER A 208 -4.83 -0.09 -22.26
CA SER A 208 -6.11 0.61 -22.37
C SER A 208 -6.11 1.83 -21.45
N LEU A 209 -6.28 3.00 -22.02
CA LEU A 209 -6.34 4.27 -21.30
C LEU A 209 -7.77 4.72 -21.09
N TYR A 210 -8.11 5.01 -19.85
CA TYR A 210 -9.39 5.59 -19.44
C TYR A 210 -9.16 6.95 -18.80
N ALA A 211 -10.16 7.83 -18.92
CA ALA A 211 -10.19 9.07 -18.17
C ALA A 211 -11.53 9.27 -17.47
N LYS A 212 -11.46 9.83 -16.29
CA LYS A 212 -12.60 10.24 -15.47
C LYS A 212 -12.52 11.75 -15.25
N LEU A 213 -13.56 12.46 -15.64
CA LEU A 213 -13.68 13.91 -15.46
C LEU A 213 -14.71 14.17 -14.34
N GLU A 214 -14.28 14.83 -13.26
CA GLU A 214 -15.14 15.11 -12.11
C GLU A 214 -15.74 13.81 -11.51
N ASP A 215 -17.03 13.80 -11.21
CA ASP A 215 -17.74 12.68 -10.60
C ASP A 215 -18.35 11.69 -11.62
N THR A 216 -17.90 11.70 -12.88
CA THR A 216 -18.34 10.73 -13.88
C THR A 216 -17.64 9.39 -13.73
N ASP A 217 -18.07 8.38 -14.47
CA ASP A 217 -17.36 7.11 -14.57
C ASP A 217 -16.12 7.21 -15.47
N PHE A 218 -15.24 6.20 -15.40
CA PHE A 218 -14.11 6.09 -16.30
C PHE A 218 -14.59 5.79 -17.74
N GLU A 219 -14.30 6.71 -18.66
CA GLU A 219 -14.57 6.54 -20.11
C GLU A 219 -13.30 6.03 -20.79
N LEU A 220 -13.39 5.01 -21.65
CA LEU A 220 -12.30 4.55 -22.50
C LEU A 220 -11.89 5.65 -23.47
N ILE A 221 -10.62 6.01 -23.46
CA ILE A 221 -10.03 7.03 -24.33
C ILE A 221 -9.37 6.42 -25.56
N GLY A 222 -8.69 5.29 -25.36
CA GLY A 222 -8.02 4.55 -26.43
C GLY A 222 -7.38 3.28 -25.94
N GLU A 223 -7.13 2.39 -26.92
CA GLU A 223 -6.39 1.13 -26.75
C GLU A 223 -5.15 1.19 -27.61
N TYR A 224 -4.02 0.81 -27.05
CA TYR A 224 -2.69 0.91 -27.63
C TYR A 224 -1.99 -0.44 -27.49
N GLU A 225 -1.67 -1.06 -28.60
CA GLU A 225 -1.04 -2.38 -28.65
C GLU A 225 0.44 -2.26 -28.99
N ASN A 226 1.26 -3.13 -28.42
CA ASN A 226 2.69 -3.25 -28.70
C ASN A 226 3.44 -1.92 -28.57
N VAL A 227 3.10 -1.10 -27.59
CA VAL A 227 3.82 0.15 -27.31
C VAL A 227 5.25 -0.19 -26.88
N THR A 228 6.24 0.47 -27.49
CA THR A 228 7.67 0.24 -27.22
C THR A 228 8.39 1.44 -26.62
N ASP A 229 7.76 2.62 -26.66
CA ASP A 229 8.38 3.87 -26.21
C ASP A 229 7.30 4.83 -25.70
N TYR A 230 6.51 5.41 -26.61
CA TYR A 230 5.42 6.31 -26.21
C TYR A 230 4.23 6.23 -27.16
N PHE A 231 3.10 6.74 -26.67
CA PHE A 231 1.91 7.00 -27.48
C PHE A 231 1.29 8.36 -27.13
N VAL A 232 0.49 8.88 -28.06
CA VAL A 232 -0.24 10.13 -27.88
C VAL A 232 -1.73 9.82 -27.86
N SER A 233 -2.38 10.15 -26.74
CA SER A 233 -3.82 9.96 -26.57
C SER A 233 -4.56 11.29 -26.54
N ARG A 234 -5.69 11.34 -27.25
CA ARG A 234 -6.53 12.54 -27.29
C ARG A 234 -7.67 12.40 -26.29
N ILE A 235 -7.56 13.11 -25.18
CA ILE A 235 -8.70 13.27 -24.27
C ILE A 235 -9.71 14.21 -24.95
N LYS A 236 -10.96 13.79 -25.06
CA LYS A 236 -12.04 14.63 -25.63
C LYS A 236 -12.03 16.01 -24.97
N ARG A 237 -12.00 17.05 -25.78
CA ARG A 237 -11.87 18.45 -25.35
C ARG A 237 -13.13 18.93 -24.61
N LYS A 238 -13.30 18.48 -23.38
CA LYS A 238 -14.32 18.96 -22.45
C LYS A 238 -13.68 19.92 -21.45
N LYS A 239 -14.46 20.86 -20.93
CA LYS A 239 -14.05 21.66 -19.76
C LYS A 239 -14.26 20.79 -18.53
N PHE A 240 -13.28 20.72 -17.65
CA PHE A 240 -13.33 19.93 -16.42
C PHE A 240 -12.73 20.69 -15.23
N LYS A 241 -13.04 20.27 -14.02
CA LYS A 241 -12.48 20.80 -12.76
C LYS A 241 -11.30 19.94 -12.31
N ASP A 242 -11.44 18.65 -12.43
CA ASP A 242 -10.42 17.67 -12.10
C ASP A 242 -10.43 16.51 -13.09
N LEU A 243 -9.35 15.78 -13.10
CA LEU A 243 -9.11 14.66 -14.00
C LEU A 243 -8.46 13.53 -13.22
N GLN A 244 -8.88 12.33 -13.51
CA GLN A 244 -8.23 11.11 -13.08
C GLN A 244 -8.05 10.20 -14.29
N MET A 245 -6.89 9.57 -14.42
CA MET A 245 -6.59 8.64 -15.51
C MET A 245 -6.40 7.24 -14.94
N LYS A 246 -6.82 6.24 -15.71
CA LYS A 246 -6.62 4.83 -15.41
C LYS A 246 -5.95 4.17 -16.60
N PHE A 247 -4.86 3.49 -16.35
CA PHE A 247 -4.13 2.65 -17.30
C PHE A 247 -4.36 1.21 -16.92
N GLN A 248 -4.79 0.39 -17.86
CA GLN A 248 -5.15 -1.00 -17.61
C GLN A 248 -4.60 -1.89 -18.72
N SER A 249 -4.14 -3.08 -18.33
CA SER A 249 -3.71 -4.12 -19.27
C SER A 249 -4.05 -5.51 -18.73
N ALA A 250 -4.27 -6.46 -19.63
CA ALA A 250 -4.33 -7.88 -19.32
C ALA A 250 -2.96 -8.58 -19.51
N SER A 251 -1.95 -7.85 -19.99
CA SER A 251 -0.58 -8.31 -20.16
C SER A 251 0.40 -7.48 -19.33
N ARG A 252 1.67 -7.89 -19.32
CA ARG A 252 2.72 -7.09 -18.66
C ARG A 252 2.89 -5.76 -19.39
N PHE A 253 2.84 -4.66 -18.65
CA PHE A 253 3.13 -3.33 -19.17
C PHE A 253 4.01 -2.55 -18.18
N SER A 254 4.70 -1.53 -18.67
CA SER A 254 5.35 -0.52 -17.83
C SER A 254 4.80 0.86 -18.16
N LEU A 255 4.75 1.73 -17.18
CA LEU A 255 4.35 3.13 -17.31
C LEU A 255 5.45 3.99 -16.69
N GLU A 256 6.10 4.83 -17.50
CA GLU A 256 7.24 5.65 -17.06
C GLU A 256 6.81 7.08 -16.78
N SER A 257 6.08 7.69 -17.70
CA SER A 257 5.63 9.06 -17.52
C SER A 257 4.29 9.35 -18.22
N VAL A 258 3.58 10.35 -17.69
CA VAL A 258 2.38 10.90 -18.31
C VAL A 258 2.52 12.42 -18.35
N THR A 259 2.64 12.97 -19.55
CA THR A 259 2.78 14.41 -19.76
C THR A 259 1.56 14.98 -20.46
N MET A 260 0.97 16.03 -19.89
CA MET A 260 -0.19 16.68 -20.45
C MET A 260 -0.13 18.19 -20.28
N GLU A 261 -0.47 18.91 -21.33
CA GLU A 261 -0.61 20.37 -21.30
C GLU A 261 -2.06 20.74 -20.97
N VAL A 262 -2.25 21.49 -19.89
CA VAL A 262 -3.55 21.89 -19.38
C VAL A 262 -3.66 23.40 -19.35
N PHE A 263 -4.70 23.91 -19.96
CA PHE A 263 -5.01 25.35 -19.96
C PHE A 263 -6.09 25.65 -18.91
N THR A 264 -5.83 26.62 -18.07
CA THR A 264 -6.79 27.11 -17.08
C THR A 264 -7.68 28.18 -17.69
N GLY A 265 -8.98 28.00 -17.56
CA GLY A 265 -10.02 28.95 -18.01
C GLY A 265 -10.57 29.83 -16.89
N ALA A 266 -11.81 30.25 -17.05
CA ALA A 266 -12.50 31.09 -16.10
C ALA A 266 -12.79 30.37 -14.74
N TYR A 267 -13.02 31.17 -13.71
CA TYR A 267 -13.50 30.65 -12.42
C TYR A 267 -14.89 29.99 -12.58
N ILE A 268 -15.09 28.95 -11.78
CA ILE A 268 -16.41 28.34 -11.69
C ILE A 268 -17.34 29.35 -11.03
N LYS A 269 -18.40 29.74 -11.75
CA LYS A 269 -19.47 30.52 -11.16
C LYS A 269 -20.22 29.62 -10.16
N ARG A 270 -20.33 30.10 -8.93
CA ARG A 270 -21.21 29.49 -7.92
C ARG A 270 -22.66 29.75 -8.25
#